data_73dc8432b6a4769102ba22cb41a4fa1e
#
_entry.id   73dc8432b6a4769102ba22cb41a4fa1e
#
_cell.length_a   1.000
_cell.length_b   1.000
_cell.length_c   1.000
_cell.angle_alpha   90.00
_cell.angle_beta   90.00
_cell.angle_gamma   90.00
#
_symmetry.space_group_name_H-M   'P 1'
#
loop_
_entity.id
_entity.type
_entity.pdbx_description
1 polymer ?
#
loop_
_entity_poly.entity_id
_entity_poly.type
_entity_poly.pdbx_seq_one_letter_code
_entity_poly.pdbx_strand_id
1 'polypeptide(L)'
;MTRERFIEYQGERIYRSGDYAKWLPDGNVMILGRTDNQIKLRGLRIELGEIENVIHNVEGIDKVVILIRKINGREHLSAYYTADREINAADLKAEISKSLTQYMVPTAYLQLSEMPMTPNGKTDIKALPEPELSSNNQYEEPANDIERTFCNI
;
A
#
# COMPACT_ATOMS: atom_id res chain seq x y z
N MET A 1 -9.18 8.41 17.90
CA MET A 1 -9.61 8.51 16.46
C MET A 1 -10.82 9.41 16.24
N THR A 2 -11.97 9.25 16.90
CA THR A 2 -13.16 10.09 16.61
C THR A 2 -12.99 11.57 16.97
N ARG A 3 -12.29 11.91 18.07
CA ARG A 3 -12.08 13.27 18.54
C ARG A 3 -11.14 14.10 17.65
N GLU A 4 -10.23 13.49 16.92
CA GLU A 4 -9.28 14.18 16.03
C GLU A 4 -9.91 14.54 14.68
N ARG A 5 -10.93 13.80 14.26
CA ARG A 5 -11.65 14.01 12.99
C ARG A 5 -12.83 14.96 13.13
N PHE A 6 -13.39 15.11 14.33
CA PHE A 6 -14.45 16.06 14.60
C PHE A 6 -13.90 17.17 15.47
N ILE A 7 -13.89 18.37 14.93
CA ILE A 7 -13.43 19.59 15.61
C ILE A 7 -14.59 20.57 15.76
N GLU A 8 -14.47 21.50 16.70
CA GLU A 8 -15.36 22.62 16.85
C GLU A 8 -14.72 23.83 16.14
N TYR A 9 -15.46 24.46 15.26
CA TYR A 9 -15.06 25.68 14.55
C TYR A 9 -16.22 26.64 14.50
N GLN A 10 -16.03 27.86 15.03
CA GLN A 10 -17.06 28.91 15.13
C GLN A 10 -18.37 28.43 15.82
N GLY A 11 -18.28 27.54 16.80
CA GLY A 11 -19.43 26.99 17.52
C GLY A 11 -20.15 25.83 16.81
N GLU A 12 -19.67 25.42 15.63
CA GLU A 12 -20.22 24.30 14.88
C GLU A 12 -19.28 23.08 14.90
N ARG A 13 -19.87 21.91 14.99
CA ARG A 13 -19.12 20.64 14.92
C ARG A 13 -18.89 20.27 13.47
N ILE A 14 -17.65 20.33 13.01
CA ILE A 14 -17.24 20.00 11.65
C ILE A 14 -16.41 18.72 11.59
N TYR A 15 -16.54 18.00 10.48
CA TYR A 15 -15.75 16.82 10.18
C TYR A 15 -14.57 17.16 9.27
N ARG A 16 -13.35 16.84 9.71
CA ARG A 16 -12.15 16.96 8.89
C ARG A 16 -12.02 15.70 8.02
N SER A 17 -12.33 15.85 6.73
CA SER A 17 -12.28 14.74 5.76
C SER A 17 -10.86 14.21 5.54
N GLY A 18 -9.85 15.04 5.79
CA GLY A 18 -8.44 14.73 5.51
C GLY A 18 -8.07 15.00 4.05
N ASP A 19 -8.90 15.72 3.32
CA ASP A 19 -8.59 16.14 1.96
C ASP A 19 -7.91 17.51 1.95
N TYR A 20 -6.87 17.67 1.12
CA TYR A 20 -6.35 18.97 0.73
C TYR A 20 -7.16 19.52 -0.43
N ALA A 21 -7.65 20.73 -0.26
CA ALA A 21 -8.43 21.39 -1.27
C ALA A 21 -8.06 22.89 -1.36
N LYS A 22 -8.31 23.51 -2.50
CA LYS A 22 -8.24 24.96 -2.67
C LYS A 22 -9.51 25.49 -3.32
N TRP A 23 -9.88 26.71 -2.93
CA TRP A 23 -10.92 27.46 -3.61
C TRP A 23 -10.44 27.94 -4.98
N LEU A 24 -11.30 27.81 -5.98
CA LEU A 24 -11.10 28.39 -7.30
C LEU A 24 -11.80 29.75 -7.39
N PRO A 25 -11.39 30.62 -8.33
CA PRO A 25 -12.01 31.92 -8.52
C PRO A 25 -13.50 31.88 -8.87
N ASP A 26 -13.95 30.75 -9.44
CA ASP A 26 -15.36 30.51 -9.81
C ASP A 26 -16.24 30.03 -8.65
N GLY A 27 -15.68 29.94 -7.43
CA GLY A 27 -16.41 29.48 -6.25
C GLY A 27 -16.41 27.94 -6.08
N ASN A 28 -15.78 27.20 -6.97
CA ASN A 28 -15.64 25.75 -6.84
C ASN A 28 -14.45 25.37 -5.93
N VAL A 29 -14.47 24.15 -5.41
CA VAL A 29 -13.39 23.57 -4.62
C VAL A 29 -12.65 22.55 -5.46
N MET A 30 -11.35 22.73 -5.66
CA MET A 30 -10.46 21.75 -6.28
C MET A 30 -9.80 20.89 -5.20
N ILE A 31 -10.01 19.57 -5.23
CA ILE A 31 -9.31 18.63 -4.37
C ILE A 31 -7.91 18.42 -4.94
N LEU A 32 -6.88 18.64 -4.10
CA LEU A 32 -5.47 18.53 -4.46
C LEU A 32 -4.86 17.19 -4.04
N GLY A 33 -5.49 16.49 -3.09
CA GLY A 33 -5.02 15.22 -2.56
C GLY A 33 -5.47 15.00 -1.12
N ARG A 34 -4.85 14.06 -0.43
CA ARG A 34 -5.14 13.72 0.96
C ARG A 34 -3.99 14.09 1.89
N THR A 35 -4.34 14.41 3.14
CA THR A 35 -3.38 14.63 4.24
C THR A 35 -2.90 13.32 4.85
N ASP A 36 -3.70 12.27 4.69
CA ASP A 36 -3.39 10.92 5.13
C ASP A 36 -3.00 10.06 3.93
N ASN A 37 -2.18 9.04 4.15
CA ASN A 37 -1.72 8.12 3.11
C ASN A 37 -2.82 7.14 2.66
N GLN A 38 -4.10 7.55 2.76
CA GLN A 38 -5.22 6.74 2.31
C GLN A 38 -5.32 6.76 0.78
N ILE A 39 -5.53 5.60 0.24
CA ILE A 39 -5.70 5.39 -1.20
C ILE A 39 -7.01 4.67 -1.49
N LYS A 40 -7.46 4.74 -2.74
CA LYS A 40 -8.51 3.87 -3.25
C LYS A 40 -7.90 2.88 -4.22
N LEU A 41 -7.95 1.60 -3.88
CA LEU A 41 -7.49 0.53 -4.75
C LEU A 41 -8.67 -0.42 -5.03
N ARG A 42 -9.05 -0.57 -6.29
CA ARG A 42 -10.19 -1.43 -6.72
C ARG A 42 -11.49 -1.11 -5.96
N GLY A 43 -11.76 0.16 -5.68
CA GLY A 43 -12.95 0.62 -4.94
C GLY A 43 -12.87 0.49 -3.42
N LEU A 44 -11.85 -0.15 -2.89
CA LEU A 44 -11.60 -0.29 -1.44
C LEU A 44 -10.74 0.86 -0.93
N ARG A 45 -11.07 1.38 0.25
CA ARG A 45 -10.29 2.40 0.94
C ARG A 45 -9.24 1.71 1.80
N ILE A 46 -7.98 1.98 1.53
CA ILE A 46 -6.83 1.35 2.19
C ILE A 46 -5.99 2.45 2.85
N GLU A 47 -5.62 2.23 4.11
CA GLU A 47 -4.66 3.05 4.84
C GLU A 47 -3.28 2.40 4.72
N LEU A 48 -2.39 2.99 3.90
CA LEU A 48 -1.03 2.43 3.70
C LEU A 48 -0.25 2.37 5.01
N GLY A 49 -0.43 3.35 5.89
CA GLY A 49 0.22 3.38 7.20
C GLY A 49 -0.18 2.22 8.13
N GLU A 50 -1.38 1.66 7.98
CA GLU A 50 -1.77 0.46 8.72
C GLU A 50 -0.95 -0.76 8.26
N ILE A 51 -0.79 -0.91 6.96
CA ILE A 51 0.02 -1.99 6.39
C ILE A 51 1.50 -1.82 6.78
N GLU A 52 2.03 -0.59 6.66
CA GLU A 52 3.39 -0.27 7.06
C GLU A 52 3.64 -0.61 8.53
N ASN A 53 2.70 -0.26 9.41
CA ASN A 53 2.83 -0.53 10.84
C ASN A 53 2.81 -2.04 11.15
N VAL A 54 1.96 -2.81 10.49
CA VAL A 54 1.91 -4.28 10.68
C VAL A 54 3.22 -4.92 10.22
N ILE A 55 3.75 -4.52 9.05
CA ILE A 55 5.01 -5.05 8.54
C ILE A 55 6.19 -4.61 9.41
N HIS A 56 6.23 -3.37 9.86
CA HIS A 56 7.30 -2.85 10.72
C HIS A 56 7.40 -3.59 12.06
N ASN A 57 6.30 -4.13 12.57
CA ASN A 57 6.28 -4.93 13.79
C ASN A 57 6.78 -6.37 13.61
N VAL A 58 7.08 -6.81 12.40
CA VAL A 58 7.71 -8.10 12.14
C VAL A 58 9.19 -8.04 12.54
N GLU A 59 9.63 -9.02 13.31
CA GLU A 59 10.99 -9.07 13.84
C GLU A 59 12.06 -9.02 12.72
N GLY A 60 13.02 -8.12 12.89
CA GLY A 60 14.13 -7.91 11.96
C GLY A 60 13.87 -6.85 10.90
N ILE A 61 12.66 -6.32 10.76
CA ILE A 61 12.35 -5.23 9.82
C ILE A 61 12.68 -3.88 10.47
N ASP A 62 13.49 -3.07 9.76
CA ASP A 62 13.92 -1.73 10.19
C ASP A 62 13.06 -0.63 9.57
N LYS A 63 12.91 -0.63 8.24
CA LYS A 63 12.11 0.36 7.52
C LYS A 63 11.17 -0.32 6.55
N VAL A 64 10.00 0.30 6.35
CA VAL A 64 9.02 -0.19 5.38
C VAL A 64 8.33 0.99 4.69
N VAL A 65 8.03 0.82 3.42
CA VAL A 65 7.24 1.74 2.61
C VAL A 65 6.31 0.92 1.72
N ILE A 66 5.03 1.27 1.73
CA ILE A 66 4.02 0.65 0.89
C ILE A 66 3.61 1.61 -0.22
N LEU A 67 3.64 1.13 -1.45
CA LEU A 67 3.26 1.91 -2.62
C LEU A 67 2.31 1.13 -3.51
N ILE A 68 1.50 1.86 -4.29
CA ILE A 68 0.84 1.29 -5.46
C ILE A 68 1.82 1.34 -6.63
N ARG A 69 2.04 0.19 -7.26
CA ARG A 69 2.81 0.06 -8.49
C ARG A 69 1.96 -0.61 -9.58
N LYS A 70 2.17 -0.20 -10.81
CA LYS A 70 1.57 -0.88 -11.97
C LYS A 70 2.50 -1.99 -12.42
N ILE A 71 2.01 -3.23 -12.33
CA ILE A 71 2.71 -4.42 -12.82
C ILE A 71 1.79 -5.09 -13.84
N ASN A 72 2.25 -5.30 -15.05
CA ASN A 72 1.44 -5.85 -16.15
C ASN A 72 0.12 -5.10 -16.37
N GLY A 73 0.14 -3.77 -16.26
CA GLY A 73 -1.02 -2.90 -16.47
C GLY A 73 -2.03 -2.86 -15.32
N ARG A 74 -1.83 -3.63 -14.24
CA ARG A 74 -2.71 -3.67 -13.06
C ARG A 74 -2.05 -3.02 -11.85
N GLU A 75 -2.85 -2.39 -11.00
CA GLU A 75 -2.38 -1.79 -9.75
C GLU A 75 -2.21 -2.86 -8.67
N HIS A 76 -1.05 -2.81 -8.01
CA HIS A 76 -0.65 -3.73 -6.96
C HIS A 76 -0.09 -2.97 -5.75
N LEU A 77 -0.41 -3.45 -4.54
CA LEU A 77 0.30 -3.05 -3.34
C LEU A 77 1.68 -3.70 -3.34
N SER A 78 2.72 -2.90 -3.23
CA SER A 78 4.11 -3.33 -3.21
C SER A 78 4.76 -2.88 -1.91
N ALA A 79 5.35 -3.81 -1.18
CA ALA A 79 6.08 -3.56 0.06
C ALA A 79 7.58 -3.50 -0.23
N TYR A 80 8.19 -2.36 0.11
CA TYR A 80 9.65 -2.17 0.12
C TYR A 80 10.09 -2.11 1.57
N TYR A 81 11.08 -2.89 1.94
CA TYR A 81 11.54 -2.92 3.31
C TYR A 81 13.04 -3.18 3.42
N THR A 82 13.64 -2.73 4.50
CA THR A 82 14.99 -3.11 4.93
C THR A 82 14.88 -3.99 6.16
N ALA A 83 15.80 -4.91 6.31
CA ALA A 83 15.85 -5.83 7.44
C ALA A 83 17.30 -6.16 7.80
N ASP A 84 17.51 -6.61 9.04
CA ASP A 84 18.80 -7.04 9.58
C ASP A 84 19.26 -8.41 9.06
N ARG A 85 18.33 -9.16 8.45
CA ARG A 85 18.54 -10.48 7.84
C ARG A 85 17.69 -10.63 6.59
N GLU A 86 18.00 -11.63 5.79
CA GLU A 86 17.12 -12.02 4.68
C GLU A 86 15.80 -12.58 5.20
N ILE A 87 14.69 -12.02 4.74
CA ILE A 87 13.34 -12.44 5.11
C ILE A 87 12.66 -13.01 3.87
N ASN A 88 12.19 -14.27 3.98
CA ASN A 88 11.44 -14.89 2.90
C ASN A 88 10.09 -14.16 2.71
N ALA A 89 9.80 -13.76 1.47
CA ALA A 89 8.58 -13.03 1.15
C ALA A 89 7.29 -13.83 1.44
N ALA A 90 7.33 -15.16 1.31
CA ALA A 90 6.18 -16.02 1.61
C ALA A 90 5.91 -16.08 3.12
N ASP A 91 6.96 -16.15 3.94
CA ASP A 91 6.84 -16.15 5.40
C ASP A 91 6.34 -14.79 5.91
N LEU A 92 6.89 -13.69 5.36
CA LEU A 92 6.42 -12.34 5.66
C LEU A 92 4.94 -12.18 5.32
N LYS A 93 4.54 -12.61 4.12
CA LYS A 93 3.14 -12.58 3.69
C LYS A 93 2.24 -13.40 4.62
N ALA A 94 2.66 -14.61 5.01
CA ALA A 94 1.90 -15.46 5.92
C ALA A 94 1.73 -14.79 7.30
N GLU A 95 2.77 -14.15 7.81
CA GLU A 95 2.74 -13.46 9.11
C GLU A 95 1.77 -12.28 9.10
N ILE A 96 1.92 -11.35 8.13
CA ILE A 96 1.07 -10.15 8.06
C ILE A 96 -0.39 -10.48 7.71
N SER A 97 -0.64 -11.59 7.00
CA SER A 97 -2.01 -12.05 6.68
C SER A 97 -2.82 -12.46 7.92
N LYS A 98 -2.18 -12.66 9.07
CA LYS A 98 -2.87 -12.91 10.35
C LYS A 98 -3.54 -11.66 10.91
N SER A 99 -3.02 -10.48 10.57
CA SER A 99 -3.46 -9.19 11.10
C SER A 99 -4.15 -8.30 10.08
N LEU A 100 -3.85 -8.48 8.78
CA LEU A 100 -4.42 -7.69 7.68
C LEU A 100 -5.53 -8.44 6.97
N THR A 101 -6.53 -7.71 6.50
CA THR A 101 -7.53 -8.25 5.57
C THR A 101 -6.87 -8.55 4.22
N GLN A 102 -7.38 -9.54 3.49
CA GLN A 102 -6.78 -10.05 2.25
C GLN A 102 -6.48 -8.96 1.21
N TYR A 103 -7.35 -7.94 1.09
CA TYR A 103 -7.17 -6.86 0.13
C TYR A 103 -6.09 -5.84 0.53
N MET A 104 -5.62 -5.87 1.79
CA MET A 104 -4.54 -5.03 2.31
C MET A 104 -3.17 -5.72 2.25
N VAL A 105 -3.14 -7.02 2.00
CA VAL A 105 -1.89 -7.78 1.91
C VAL A 105 -1.18 -7.43 0.60
N PRO A 106 0.08 -6.93 0.66
CA PRO A 106 0.87 -6.66 -0.54
C PRO A 106 1.04 -7.90 -1.42
N THR A 107 1.12 -7.69 -2.72
CA THR A 107 1.33 -8.76 -3.70
C THR A 107 2.76 -8.82 -4.23
N ALA A 108 3.54 -7.77 -3.99
CA ALA A 108 4.96 -7.73 -4.30
C ALA A 108 5.76 -7.30 -3.05
N TYR A 109 6.90 -7.93 -2.85
CA TYR A 109 7.78 -7.72 -1.70
C TYR A 109 9.21 -7.55 -2.19
N LEU A 110 9.84 -6.43 -1.83
CA LEU A 110 11.23 -6.15 -2.19
C LEU A 110 12.00 -5.81 -0.93
N GLN A 111 12.90 -6.68 -0.55
CA GLN A 111 13.89 -6.38 0.47
C GLN A 111 15.04 -5.60 -0.17
N LEU A 112 15.36 -4.47 0.44
CA LEU A 112 16.44 -3.58 0.01
C LEU A 112 17.57 -3.63 1.04
N SER A 113 18.81 -3.48 0.58
CA SER A 113 19.96 -3.30 1.47
C SER A 113 19.90 -1.97 2.22
N GLU A 114 19.38 -0.94 1.54
CA GLU A 114 19.20 0.39 2.11
C GLU A 114 17.98 1.07 1.49
N MET A 115 17.21 1.80 2.31
CA MET A 115 16.09 2.59 1.83
C MET A 115 16.63 3.89 1.21
N PRO A 116 16.37 4.15 -0.10
CA PRO A 116 16.81 5.36 -0.75
C PRO A 116 16.17 6.59 -0.09
N MET A 117 16.98 7.60 0.20
CA MET A 117 16.53 8.80 0.90
C MET A 117 16.79 10.05 0.06
N THR A 118 15.86 10.98 0.08
CA THR A 118 16.05 12.32 -0.46
C THR A 118 16.98 13.14 0.45
N PRO A 119 17.60 14.24 -0.03
CA PRO A 119 18.42 15.14 0.80
C PRO A 119 17.69 15.68 2.04
N ASN A 120 16.35 15.72 2.00
CA ASN A 120 15.51 16.18 3.12
C ASN A 120 15.14 15.07 4.11
N GLY A 121 15.75 13.88 4.03
CA GLY A 121 15.52 12.77 4.94
C GLY A 121 14.19 12.03 4.76
N LYS A 122 13.54 12.17 3.61
CA LYS A 122 12.35 11.38 3.23
C LYS A 122 12.74 10.26 2.28
N THR A 123 11.96 9.17 2.25
CA THR A 123 12.17 8.11 1.27
C THR A 123 12.05 8.64 -0.16
N ASP A 124 13.05 8.36 -0.99
CA ASP A 124 13.01 8.67 -2.42
C ASP A 124 12.24 7.59 -3.19
N ILE A 125 10.94 7.81 -3.36
CA ILE A 125 10.03 6.89 -4.04
C ILE A 125 10.44 6.66 -5.51
N LYS A 126 11.13 7.64 -6.13
CA LYS A 126 11.54 7.55 -7.53
C LYS A 126 12.77 6.67 -7.73
N ALA A 127 13.61 6.58 -6.70
CA ALA A 127 14.80 5.74 -6.69
C ALA A 127 14.51 4.28 -6.32
N LEU A 128 13.27 3.96 -5.88
CA LEU A 128 12.88 2.59 -5.58
C LEU A 128 12.78 1.76 -6.87
N PRO A 129 13.31 0.52 -6.89
CA PRO A 129 13.26 -0.36 -8.05
C PRO A 129 11.80 -0.73 -8.39
N GLU A 130 11.57 -1.08 -9.65
CA GLU A 130 10.28 -1.62 -10.04
C GLU A 130 10.09 -3.03 -9.45
N PRO A 131 8.93 -3.33 -8.85
CA PRO A 131 8.68 -4.62 -8.28
C PRO A 131 8.35 -5.64 -9.38
N GLU A 132 8.88 -6.84 -9.22
CA GLU A 132 8.40 -8.00 -9.94
C GLU A 132 7.35 -8.71 -9.08
N LEU A 133 6.28 -9.24 -9.70
CA LEU A 133 5.38 -10.12 -8.97
C LEU A 133 6.18 -11.36 -8.59
N SER A 134 6.28 -11.63 -7.30
CA SER A 134 6.88 -12.88 -6.83
C SER A 134 6.12 -14.03 -7.49
N SER A 135 6.78 -14.70 -8.45
CA SER A 135 6.22 -15.80 -9.24
C SER A 135 6.05 -17.09 -8.43
N ASN A 136 5.63 -16.97 -7.16
CA ASN A 136 5.23 -18.11 -6.35
C ASN A 136 3.81 -18.64 -6.66
N ASN A 137 3.12 -18.05 -7.63
CA ASN A 137 2.09 -18.78 -8.35
C ASN A 137 2.84 -19.54 -9.47
N GLN A 138 3.40 -20.68 -9.17
CA GLN A 138 3.63 -21.69 -10.19
C GLN A 138 2.29 -21.80 -10.92
N TYR A 139 2.30 -21.42 -12.21
CA TYR A 139 1.17 -21.73 -13.08
C TYR A 139 1.06 -23.26 -13.07
N GLU A 140 0.11 -23.76 -12.31
CA GLU A 140 -0.29 -25.15 -12.42
C GLU A 140 -1.12 -25.26 -13.70
N GLU A 141 -0.62 -26.06 -14.64
CA GLU A 141 -1.40 -26.37 -15.83
C GLU A 141 -2.74 -27.00 -15.41
N PRO A 142 -3.82 -26.63 -16.09
CA PRO A 142 -5.14 -27.20 -15.81
C PRO A 142 -5.06 -28.72 -15.76
N ALA A 143 -5.44 -29.31 -14.63
CA ALA A 143 -5.33 -30.75 -14.38
C ALA A 143 -6.36 -31.56 -15.18
N ASN A 144 -7.39 -30.91 -15.74
CA ASN A 144 -8.44 -31.57 -16.51
C ASN A 144 -9.02 -30.67 -17.61
N ASP A 145 -9.79 -31.26 -18.53
CA ASP A 145 -10.37 -30.56 -19.68
C ASP A 145 -11.40 -29.48 -19.29
N ILE A 146 -12.03 -29.60 -18.13
CA ILE A 146 -12.98 -28.62 -17.60
C ILE A 146 -12.22 -27.36 -17.20
N GLU A 147 -11.10 -27.50 -16.48
CA GLU A 147 -10.24 -26.38 -16.09
C GLU A 147 -9.62 -25.70 -17.31
N ARG A 148 -9.20 -26.45 -18.33
CA ARG A 148 -8.72 -25.90 -19.61
C ARG A 148 -9.77 -25.03 -20.29
N THR A 149 -11.03 -25.47 -20.26
CA THR A 149 -12.13 -24.72 -20.87
C THR A 149 -12.35 -23.38 -20.15
N PHE A 150 -12.26 -23.34 -18.81
CA PHE A 150 -12.37 -22.12 -18.02
C PHE A 150 -11.18 -21.17 -18.18
N CYS A 151 -9.97 -21.67 -18.42
CA CYS A 151 -8.80 -20.83 -18.65
C CYS A 151 -8.78 -20.15 -20.03
N ASN A 152 -9.60 -20.60 -20.99
CA ASN A 152 -9.66 -20.08 -22.35
C ASN A 152 -10.85 -19.13 -22.61
N ILE A 153 -11.58 -18.72 -21.57
CA ILE A 153 -12.64 -17.72 -21.61
C ILE A 153 -12.10 -16.37 -21.10
#